data_a60997fd757dc8ea3fa9c8f2b48203a5
#
_entry.id   a60997fd757dc8ea3fa9c8f2b48203a5
#
_cell.length_a   1.000
_cell.length_b   1.000
_cell.length_c   1.000
_cell.angle_alpha   90.00
_cell.angle_beta   90.00
_cell.angle_gamma   90.00
#
_symmetry.space_group_name_H-M   'P 1'
#
loop_
_entity.id
_entity.type
_entity.pdbx_description
1 polymer ?
#
loop_
_entity_poly.entity_id
_entity_poly.type
_entity_poly.pdbx_seq_one_letter_code
_entity_poly.pdbx_strand_id
1 'polypeptide(L)'
;MSYRKFSLMPLLLVFCLSGCAVQSAGQEQNKLMEEDQPVAAPAAEDPLVVYQANLVEGYQPILSEMETATRYRIEIEIADSISTVSGQQEVLYTNNEEVALQEIYFRLFPNGSGPYMTVSNLNVDGEPVQVVLDHHNTAMRVELPTELQPGQSVSISMSFDQTVPTEMGGNYGLYVYLDDILSLDQFIPIIPVFNNEGWNVEDPPVNADMLFSDEAFFDVQVSAPPQLVLAGSGVEVNTTVKDGKQVVRYVGGPQRDFFLAASPLFQSASRKVGDTKITSYYLEEYRDGGMLVLETAGHALESYNQRFGLYPYTELDLISTPMNAGGMEYSSAASLSLYYYNPDHNLGNLTFLESVAAHEIAHQWFFNQIMSDQIEEPWLDESLVQYATYLYYVDRYGENNAEGFVDSWYQRWDNVDMASMPIGLPAAAYNEDEYGPIVYGRGPLFFAELEQQIGEDNFNELLRDYTDEYRWGIATGADFKTLAEETCACDLTPLFDQWVYQ
;
A
#
# COMPACT_ATOMS: atom_id res chain seq x y z
N MET A 1 -57.21 11.31 17.21
CA MET A 1 -57.63 12.71 17.02
C MET A 1 -56.48 13.38 16.28
N SER A 2 -56.53 13.90 15.12
CA SER A 2 -57.56 14.23 14.13
C SER A 2 -56.88 14.25 12.75
N TYR A 3 -57.50 13.65 11.79
CA TYR A 3 -57.16 13.66 10.36
C TYR A 3 -57.27 15.05 9.76
N ARG A 4 -56.45 15.37 8.77
CA ARG A 4 -56.90 16.13 7.59
C ARG A 4 -56.20 15.71 6.30
N LYS A 5 -56.99 15.15 5.39
CA LYS A 5 -56.75 14.95 3.96
C LYS A 5 -57.13 16.22 3.21
N PHE A 6 -56.44 16.51 2.10
CA PHE A 6 -56.94 17.22 0.91
C PHE A 6 -56.06 16.76 -0.26
N SER A 7 -56.53 16.12 -1.21
CA SER A 7 -57.53 16.21 -2.30
C SER A 7 -56.87 16.63 -3.63
N LEU A 8 -56.91 15.67 -4.55
CA LEU A 8 -56.58 15.76 -5.97
C LEU A 8 -57.55 16.71 -6.73
N MET A 9 -57.07 17.33 -7.79
CA MET A 9 -57.91 17.69 -8.95
C MET A 9 -57.09 17.77 -10.24
N PRO A 10 -57.56 17.22 -11.35
CA PRO A 10 -56.89 17.16 -12.65
C PRO A 10 -57.35 18.25 -13.57
N LEU A 11 -56.56 18.64 -14.56
CA LEU A 11 -56.99 19.51 -15.67
C LEU A 11 -56.56 18.99 -17.03
N LEU A 12 -57.55 18.66 -17.77
CA LEU A 12 -57.92 18.48 -19.15
C LEU A 12 -56.93 18.92 -20.23
N LEU A 13 -56.86 17.98 -21.22
CA LEU A 13 -56.45 18.18 -22.63
C LEU A 13 -57.39 19.13 -23.38
N VAL A 14 -56.83 19.92 -24.30
CA VAL A 14 -57.53 20.46 -25.46
C VAL A 14 -56.71 20.20 -26.72
N PHE A 15 -57.31 19.38 -27.59
CA PHE A 15 -56.91 19.21 -29.00
C PHE A 15 -57.49 20.35 -29.83
N CYS A 16 -56.71 20.92 -30.76
CA CYS A 16 -57.26 21.61 -31.92
C CYS A 16 -56.56 21.10 -33.17
N LEU A 17 -57.31 20.39 -33.99
CA LEU A 17 -57.06 20.05 -35.41
C LEU A 17 -57.66 21.11 -36.28
N SER A 18 -56.98 21.60 -37.29
CA SER A 18 -57.46 22.10 -38.57
C SER A 18 -56.22 22.39 -39.43
N GLY A 19 -55.98 21.89 -40.60
CA GLY A 19 -56.81 21.64 -41.74
C GLY A 19 -56.11 22.21 -42.97
N CYS A 20 -55.89 21.42 -43.98
CA CYS A 20 -55.17 21.62 -45.25
C CYS A 20 -55.42 22.91 -46.01
N ALA A 21 -54.40 23.37 -46.73
CA ALA A 21 -54.53 23.83 -48.14
C ALA A 21 -53.17 23.78 -48.86
N VAL A 22 -53.20 23.14 -50.04
CA VAL A 22 -52.12 23.02 -51.01
C VAL A 22 -52.09 24.27 -51.87
N GLN A 23 -50.92 24.84 -52.15
CA GLN A 23 -50.64 25.52 -53.39
C GLN A 23 -49.14 25.46 -53.69
N SER A 24 -48.87 24.95 -54.94
CA SER A 24 -47.58 24.85 -55.58
C SER A 24 -47.16 26.18 -56.21
N ALA A 25 -45.92 26.60 -56.01
CA ALA A 25 -45.15 27.36 -57.00
C ALA A 25 -43.66 27.21 -56.65
N GLY A 26 -42.91 26.76 -57.64
CA GLY A 26 -41.47 26.54 -57.56
C GLY A 26 -40.67 27.82 -57.45
N GLN A 27 -39.55 27.73 -56.77
CA GLN A 27 -38.37 28.55 -57.01
C GLN A 27 -37.12 27.87 -56.48
N GLU A 28 -36.10 28.00 -57.26
CA GLU A 28 -34.73 27.58 -57.25
C GLU A 28 -34.06 27.24 -55.87
N GLN A 29 -33.39 26.09 -55.95
CA GLN A 29 -32.39 25.63 -54.96
C GLN A 29 -31.24 26.63 -54.83
N ASN A 30 -31.09 27.24 -53.64
CA ASN A 30 -29.82 27.70 -53.17
C ASN A 30 -29.42 26.77 -52.00
N LYS A 31 -28.61 25.75 -52.32
CA LYS A 31 -28.02 24.82 -51.41
C LYS A 31 -26.86 25.52 -50.73
N LEU A 32 -27.13 26.21 -49.59
CA LEU A 32 -26.09 26.57 -48.66
C LEU A 32 -25.49 25.26 -48.13
N MET A 33 -24.22 25.01 -48.45
CA MET A 33 -23.44 23.99 -47.79
C MET A 33 -23.32 24.40 -46.33
N GLU A 34 -24.02 23.68 -45.46
CA GLU A 34 -23.61 23.61 -44.03
C GLU A 34 -22.19 23.05 -44.03
N GLU A 35 -21.22 23.89 -43.64
CA GLU A 35 -19.91 23.43 -43.25
C GLU A 35 -20.11 22.48 -42.06
N ASP A 36 -19.81 21.18 -42.28
CA ASP A 36 -19.62 20.21 -41.22
C ASP A 36 -18.57 20.78 -40.23
N GLN A 37 -19.04 21.31 -39.10
CA GLN A 37 -18.14 21.58 -37.98
C GLN A 37 -17.55 20.24 -37.55
N PRO A 38 -16.24 20.13 -37.44
CA PRO A 38 -15.63 18.91 -36.92
C PRO A 38 -16.22 18.63 -35.55
N VAL A 39 -16.86 17.47 -35.37
CA VAL A 39 -17.23 16.94 -34.07
C VAL A 39 -15.96 16.94 -33.27
N ALA A 40 -15.91 17.73 -32.17
CA ALA A 40 -14.79 17.74 -31.28
C ALA A 40 -14.54 16.27 -30.88
N ALA A 41 -13.31 15.80 -31.07
CA ALA A 41 -12.91 14.51 -30.53
C ALA A 41 -13.27 14.49 -29.01
N PRO A 42 -13.83 13.39 -28.50
CA PRO A 42 -14.07 13.29 -27.07
C PRO A 42 -12.77 13.69 -26.35
N ALA A 43 -12.89 14.59 -25.39
CA ALA A 43 -11.76 14.93 -24.53
C ALA A 43 -11.13 13.62 -24.07
N ALA A 44 -9.80 13.48 -24.20
CA ALA A 44 -9.11 12.32 -23.66
C ALA A 44 -9.53 12.19 -22.20
N GLU A 45 -10.05 11.03 -21.82
CA GLU A 45 -10.39 10.76 -20.42
C GLU A 45 -9.12 10.97 -19.59
N ASP A 46 -9.25 11.63 -18.45
CA ASP A 46 -8.16 11.79 -17.50
C ASP A 46 -7.64 10.39 -17.13
N PRO A 47 -6.35 10.10 -17.37
CA PRO A 47 -5.80 8.76 -17.15
C PRO A 47 -5.85 8.33 -15.69
N LEU A 48 -6.06 9.26 -14.74
CA LEU A 48 -6.15 8.97 -13.31
C LEU A 48 -7.58 8.68 -12.82
N VAL A 49 -8.62 8.91 -13.64
CA VAL A 49 -10.04 8.68 -13.25
C VAL A 49 -10.30 7.24 -12.78
N VAL A 50 -9.62 6.26 -13.35
CA VAL A 50 -9.81 4.84 -12.96
C VAL A 50 -9.46 4.59 -11.49
N TYR A 51 -8.53 5.35 -10.93
CA TYR A 51 -8.07 5.22 -9.54
C TYR A 51 -9.05 5.82 -8.51
N GLN A 52 -10.06 6.57 -8.95
CA GLN A 52 -11.16 6.97 -8.06
C GLN A 52 -11.84 5.77 -7.39
N ALA A 53 -11.83 4.61 -8.04
CA ALA A 53 -12.41 3.39 -7.47
C ALA A 53 -11.69 2.92 -6.19
N ASN A 54 -10.39 3.20 -6.07
CA ASN A 54 -9.58 2.84 -4.90
C ASN A 54 -9.69 3.86 -3.75
N LEU A 55 -10.15 5.09 -4.02
CA LEU A 55 -10.19 6.17 -3.05
C LEU A 55 -11.62 6.46 -2.58
N VAL A 56 -11.80 6.67 -1.28
CA VAL A 56 -13.05 7.20 -0.75
C VAL A 56 -13.28 8.63 -1.26
N GLU A 57 -14.52 9.04 -1.42
CA GLU A 57 -14.91 10.28 -2.13
C GLU A 57 -14.11 11.51 -1.65
N GLY A 58 -13.87 11.61 -0.33
CA GLY A 58 -13.15 12.74 0.28
C GLY A 58 -11.69 12.89 -0.18
N TYR A 59 -11.07 11.81 -0.64
CA TYR A 59 -9.66 11.80 -1.05
C TYR A 59 -9.45 11.77 -2.58
N GLN A 60 -10.51 11.59 -3.37
CA GLN A 60 -10.39 11.58 -4.83
C GLN A 60 -9.78 12.86 -5.46
N PRO A 61 -9.95 14.07 -4.85
CA PRO A 61 -9.32 15.28 -5.40
C PRO A 61 -7.80 15.22 -5.50
N ILE A 62 -7.12 14.39 -4.69
CA ILE A 62 -5.65 14.26 -4.74
C ILE A 62 -5.14 13.81 -6.13
N LEU A 63 -5.94 13.08 -6.88
CA LEU A 63 -5.56 12.62 -8.21
C LEU A 63 -5.13 13.75 -9.14
N SER A 64 -5.73 14.94 -8.99
CA SER A 64 -5.36 16.12 -9.77
C SER A 64 -4.06 16.80 -9.29
N GLU A 65 -3.56 16.44 -8.11
CA GLU A 65 -2.32 16.96 -7.54
C GLU A 65 -1.13 16.02 -7.81
N MET A 66 -1.41 14.77 -8.20
CA MET A 66 -0.43 13.70 -8.43
C MET A 66 -0.28 13.31 -9.90
N GLU A 67 -0.47 14.25 -10.82
CA GLU A 67 -0.38 13.99 -12.28
C GLU A 67 1.01 13.49 -12.71
N THR A 68 2.06 13.85 -11.97
CA THR A 68 3.45 13.47 -12.24
C THR A 68 3.91 12.23 -11.47
N ALA A 69 3.08 11.65 -10.61
CA ALA A 69 3.42 10.43 -9.89
C ALA A 69 3.66 9.25 -10.87
N THR A 70 4.55 8.37 -10.49
CA THR A 70 4.90 7.18 -11.27
C THR A 70 3.66 6.32 -11.52
N ARG A 71 3.52 5.79 -12.74
CA ARG A 71 2.41 4.91 -13.10
C ARG A 71 2.92 3.59 -13.63
N TYR A 72 2.46 2.51 -13.02
CA TYR A 72 2.76 1.14 -13.40
C TYR A 72 1.53 0.53 -14.10
N ARG A 73 1.71 0.05 -15.31
CA ARG A 73 0.75 -0.79 -16.01
C ARG A 73 1.35 -2.17 -16.17
N ILE A 74 0.70 -3.16 -15.58
CA ILE A 74 1.30 -4.48 -15.42
C ILE A 74 0.30 -5.55 -15.88
N GLU A 75 0.76 -6.48 -16.74
CA GLU A 75 0.03 -7.68 -17.10
C GLU A 75 0.79 -8.89 -16.51
N ILE A 76 0.12 -9.69 -15.69
CA ILE A 76 0.67 -10.84 -14.97
C ILE A 76 -0.03 -12.10 -15.43
N GLU A 77 0.71 -13.15 -15.65
CA GLU A 77 0.19 -14.49 -15.88
C GLU A 77 0.73 -15.45 -14.82
N ILE A 78 -0.18 -16.04 -14.03
CA ILE A 78 0.11 -17.16 -13.15
C ILE A 78 -0.10 -18.45 -13.98
N ALA A 79 0.95 -19.26 -14.10
CA ALA A 79 0.89 -20.52 -14.83
C ALA A 79 0.03 -21.57 -14.09
N ASP A 80 -0.35 -22.64 -14.78
CA ASP A 80 -1.08 -23.76 -14.15
C ASP A 80 -0.26 -24.48 -13.07
N SER A 81 1.08 -24.34 -13.09
CA SER A 81 1.98 -24.82 -12.02
C SER A 81 1.91 -23.99 -10.74
N ILE A 82 1.29 -22.80 -10.78
CA ILE A 82 1.18 -21.79 -9.73
C ILE A 82 2.53 -21.15 -9.35
N SER A 83 3.60 -21.94 -9.25
CA SER A 83 4.96 -21.48 -8.90
C SER A 83 5.74 -20.80 -10.03
N THR A 84 5.10 -20.56 -11.18
CA THR A 84 5.70 -19.83 -12.32
C THR A 84 4.83 -18.62 -12.63
N VAL A 85 5.44 -17.44 -12.61
CA VAL A 85 4.78 -16.16 -12.87
C VAL A 85 5.55 -15.44 -13.97
N SER A 86 4.85 -14.91 -14.96
CA SER A 86 5.43 -14.03 -15.96
C SER A 86 4.69 -12.70 -16.01
N GLY A 87 5.37 -11.64 -16.39
CA GLY A 87 4.76 -10.32 -16.48
C GLY A 87 5.31 -9.48 -17.60
N GLN A 88 4.49 -8.51 -18.01
CA GLN A 88 4.87 -7.37 -18.85
C GLN A 88 4.53 -6.11 -18.07
N GLN A 89 5.47 -5.17 -18.05
CA GLN A 89 5.33 -3.93 -17.30
C GLN A 89 5.67 -2.76 -18.20
N GLU A 90 4.84 -1.72 -18.14
CA GLU A 90 5.11 -0.39 -18.69
C GLU A 90 5.04 0.61 -17.53
N VAL A 91 6.09 1.40 -17.38
CA VAL A 91 6.22 2.42 -16.33
C VAL A 91 6.35 3.77 -16.98
N LEU A 92 5.46 4.69 -16.65
CA LEU A 92 5.62 6.11 -16.94
C LEU A 92 6.21 6.78 -15.71
N TYR A 93 7.46 7.18 -15.81
CA TYR A 93 8.19 7.88 -14.76
C TYR A 93 8.38 9.34 -15.14
N THR A 94 8.12 10.25 -14.20
CA THR A 94 8.43 11.67 -14.34
C THR A 94 9.54 12.02 -13.37
N ASN A 95 10.57 12.70 -13.86
CA ASN A 95 11.65 13.20 -13.00
C ASN A 95 11.12 14.36 -12.15
N ASN A 96 10.74 14.07 -10.91
CA ASN A 96 10.33 15.08 -9.93
C ASN A 96 11.50 15.65 -9.12
N GLU A 97 12.75 15.20 -9.39
CA GLU A 97 13.95 15.65 -8.74
C GLU A 97 14.42 17.03 -9.26
N GLU A 98 15.26 17.71 -8.49
CA GLU A 98 15.86 18.98 -8.91
C GLU A 98 17.04 18.83 -9.88
N VAL A 99 17.48 17.60 -10.14
CA VAL A 99 18.64 17.26 -10.98
C VAL A 99 18.22 16.44 -12.20
N ALA A 100 19.04 16.54 -13.26
CA ALA A 100 18.86 15.68 -14.44
C ALA A 100 19.33 14.25 -14.13
N LEU A 101 18.54 13.26 -14.54
CA LEU A 101 18.84 11.84 -14.36
C LEU A 101 19.41 11.24 -15.63
N GLN A 102 20.51 10.49 -15.50
CA GLN A 102 21.15 9.75 -16.60
C GLN A 102 20.74 8.28 -16.63
N GLU A 103 20.20 7.79 -15.52
CA GLU A 103 19.79 6.40 -15.32
C GLU A 103 18.61 6.33 -14.34
N ILE A 104 17.85 5.26 -14.42
CA ILE A 104 16.78 4.92 -13.48
C ILE A 104 17.04 3.50 -13.01
N TYR A 105 16.87 3.27 -11.71
CA TYR A 105 16.98 1.93 -11.14
C TYR A 105 15.63 1.29 -10.90
N PHE A 106 15.60 -0.03 -10.95
CA PHE A 106 14.50 -0.88 -10.50
C PHE A 106 15.02 -1.89 -9.49
N ARG A 107 14.31 -2.05 -8.38
CA ARG A 107 14.57 -3.14 -7.43
C ARG A 107 13.99 -4.43 -7.97
N LEU A 108 14.75 -5.52 -7.81
CA LEU A 108 14.37 -6.89 -8.18
C LEU A 108 14.46 -7.76 -6.93
N PHE A 109 13.61 -7.46 -5.94
CA PHE A 109 13.65 -8.05 -4.60
C PHE A 109 13.63 -9.59 -4.58
N PRO A 110 12.90 -10.32 -5.46
CA PRO A 110 12.96 -11.78 -5.51
C PRO A 110 14.36 -12.35 -5.67
N ASN A 111 15.28 -11.58 -6.26
CA ASN A 111 16.67 -12.01 -6.45
C ASN A 111 17.53 -11.94 -5.17
N GLY A 112 17.05 -11.32 -4.10
CA GLY A 112 17.72 -11.29 -2.81
C GLY A 112 17.83 -12.65 -2.14
N SER A 113 16.92 -13.57 -2.47
CA SER A 113 16.89 -14.93 -1.90
C SER A 113 17.31 -16.03 -2.87
N GLY A 114 17.58 -15.68 -4.13
CA GLY A 114 17.97 -16.62 -5.18
C GLY A 114 17.70 -16.02 -6.57
N PRO A 115 18.14 -16.66 -7.65
CA PRO A 115 17.93 -16.15 -9.01
C PRO A 115 16.48 -16.39 -9.47
N TYR A 116 15.51 -15.80 -8.79
CA TYR A 116 14.09 -16.10 -9.01
C TYR A 116 13.44 -15.23 -10.06
N MET A 117 14.03 -14.08 -10.41
CA MET A 117 13.51 -13.17 -11.44
C MET A 117 14.54 -12.92 -12.55
N THR A 118 14.07 -12.96 -13.79
CA THR A 118 14.83 -12.51 -14.97
C THR A 118 14.04 -11.44 -15.70
N VAL A 119 14.74 -10.37 -16.15
CA VAL A 119 14.16 -9.29 -16.92
C VAL A 119 14.65 -9.36 -18.36
N SER A 120 13.75 -9.10 -19.31
CA SER A 120 14.03 -9.11 -20.75
C SER A 120 13.21 -8.03 -21.47
N ASN A 121 13.47 -7.86 -22.77
CA ASN A 121 12.73 -6.92 -23.64
C ASN A 121 12.65 -5.48 -23.08
N LEU A 122 13.75 -5.02 -22.45
CA LEU A 122 13.81 -3.69 -21.86
C LEU A 122 13.87 -2.63 -22.98
N ASN A 123 12.97 -1.65 -22.90
CA ASN A 123 12.93 -0.51 -23.82
C ASN A 123 12.75 0.81 -23.04
N VAL A 124 13.30 1.88 -23.58
CA VAL A 124 13.10 3.26 -23.13
C VAL A 124 12.51 4.06 -24.30
N ASP A 125 11.34 4.64 -24.13
CA ASP A 125 10.56 5.33 -25.18
C ASP A 125 10.42 4.50 -26.49
N GLY A 126 10.29 3.17 -26.33
CA GLY A 126 10.16 2.21 -27.42
C GLY A 126 11.47 1.77 -28.07
N GLU A 127 12.61 2.35 -27.69
CA GLU A 127 13.93 1.95 -28.18
C GLU A 127 14.57 0.90 -27.24
N PRO A 128 15.05 -0.23 -27.76
CA PRO A 128 15.62 -1.30 -26.93
C PRO A 128 16.94 -0.87 -26.29
N VAL A 129 17.03 -1.14 -24.99
CA VAL A 129 18.25 -0.92 -24.20
C VAL A 129 18.71 -2.22 -23.52
N GLN A 130 19.96 -2.23 -23.04
CA GLN A 130 20.50 -3.43 -22.37
C GLN A 130 20.04 -3.50 -20.92
N VAL A 131 19.74 -4.72 -20.46
CA VAL A 131 19.58 -5.02 -19.04
C VAL A 131 20.95 -5.03 -18.38
N VAL A 132 21.15 -4.16 -17.38
CA VAL A 132 22.35 -4.12 -16.55
C VAL A 132 21.94 -4.43 -15.12
N LEU A 133 22.46 -5.52 -14.56
CA LEU A 133 22.16 -5.93 -13.19
C LEU A 133 23.28 -5.49 -12.26
N ASP A 134 22.91 -4.88 -11.14
CA ASP A 134 23.78 -4.40 -10.08
C ASP A 134 23.38 -5.02 -8.71
N HIS A 135 24.13 -4.75 -7.65
CA HIS A 135 23.80 -5.13 -6.27
C HIS A 135 23.38 -6.61 -6.13
N HIS A 136 24.28 -7.52 -6.52
CA HIS A 136 24.04 -8.98 -6.48
C HIS A 136 22.78 -9.42 -7.28
N ASN A 137 22.41 -8.67 -8.33
CA ASN A 137 21.23 -8.81 -9.17
C ASN A 137 19.91 -8.42 -8.50
N THR A 138 19.93 -7.77 -7.34
CA THR A 138 18.73 -7.24 -6.67
C THR A 138 18.30 -5.88 -7.19
N ALA A 139 19.12 -5.26 -8.02
CA ALA A 139 18.81 -4.02 -8.72
C ALA A 139 19.09 -4.13 -10.22
N MET A 140 18.30 -3.44 -11.03
CA MET A 140 18.52 -3.28 -12.46
C MET A 140 18.70 -1.80 -12.78
N ARG A 141 19.79 -1.47 -13.44
CA ARG A 141 20.10 -0.13 -13.92
C ARG A 141 19.65 0.02 -15.38
N VAL A 142 18.88 1.07 -15.63
CA VAL A 142 18.39 1.46 -16.96
C VAL A 142 19.08 2.74 -17.37
N GLU A 143 20.06 2.64 -18.27
CA GLU A 143 20.74 3.81 -18.84
C GLU A 143 19.79 4.55 -19.80
N LEU A 144 19.59 5.83 -19.58
CA LEU A 144 18.72 6.66 -20.42
C LEU A 144 19.48 7.12 -21.68
N PRO A 145 18.90 6.95 -22.88
CA PRO A 145 19.53 7.43 -24.14
C PRO A 145 19.77 8.94 -24.16
N THR A 146 19.00 9.68 -23.38
CA THR A 146 19.12 11.13 -23.19
C THR A 146 18.83 11.44 -21.73
N GLU A 147 19.60 12.36 -21.13
CA GLU A 147 19.34 12.82 -19.75
C GLU A 147 17.91 13.30 -19.59
N LEU A 148 17.23 12.81 -18.56
CA LEU A 148 15.86 13.19 -18.19
C LEU A 148 15.91 14.43 -17.29
N GLN A 149 15.53 15.58 -17.86
CA GLN A 149 15.53 16.83 -17.10
C GLN A 149 14.38 16.88 -16.08
N PRO A 150 14.50 17.69 -15.01
CA PRO A 150 13.38 17.95 -14.09
C PRO A 150 12.06 18.25 -14.80
N GLY A 151 11.00 17.57 -14.39
CA GLY A 151 9.64 17.66 -14.98
C GLY A 151 9.43 16.92 -16.29
N GLN A 152 10.45 16.25 -16.85
CA GLN A 152 10.29 15.41 -18.03
C GLN A 152 9.89 13.99 -17.65
N SER A 153 9.12 13.35 -18.53
CA SER A 153 8.68 11.96 -18.35
C SER A 153 9.32 11.04 -19.38
N VAL A 154 9.47 9.77 -19.02
CA VAL A 154 9.99 8.70 -19.85
C VAL A 154 9.11 7.44 -19.69
N SER A 155 8.89 6.69 -20.77
CA SER A 155 8.23 5.39 -20.73
C SER A 155 9.27 4.29 -20.76
N ILE A 156 9.22 3.39 -19.77
CA ILE A 156 10.11 2.22 -19.65
C ILE A 156 9.23 0.97 -19.70
N SER A 157 9.51 0.07 -20.64
CA SER A 157 8.79 -1.20 -20.73
C SER A 157 9.74 -2.40 -20.65
N MET A 158 9.24 -3.48 -20.03
CA MET A 158 10.00 -4.71 -19.85
C MET A 158 9.10 -5.94 -19.74
N SER A 159 9.69 -7.09 -19.93
CA SER A 159 9.09 -8.38 -19.56
C SER A 159 9.90 -9.00 -18.41
N PHE A 160 9.24 -9.73 -17.52
CA PHE A 160 9.90 -10.49 -16.48
C PHE A 160 9.31 -11.89 -16.32
N ASP A 161 10.18 -12.84 -16.00
CA ASP A 161 9.81 -14.23 -15.71
C ASP A 161 10.32 -14.60 -14.32
N GLN A 162 9.50 -15.32 -13.55
CA GLN A 162 9.79 -15.68 -12.17
C GLN A 162 9.52 -17.17 -11.92
N THR A 163 10.38 -17.75 -11.09
CA THR A 163 10.15 -19.05 -10.48
C THR A 163 10.04 -18.85 -8.97
N VAL A 164 8.83 -19.03 -8.44
CA VAL A 164 8.56 -18.86 -7.02
C VAL A 164 9.06 -20.08 -6.26
N PRO A 165 9.89 -19.93 -5.20
CA PRO A 165 10.36 -21.07 -4.41
C PRO A 165 9.21 -21.77 -3.69
N THR A 166 9.41 -23.07 -3.41
CA THR A 166 8.44 -23.92 -2.69
C THR A 166 8.89 -24.25 -1.26
N GLU A 167 9.92 -23.57 -0.80
CA GLU A 167 10.45 -23.62 0.56
C GLU A 167 10.68 -22.19 1.04
N MET A 168 10.35 -21.90 2.29
CA MET A 168 10.61 -20.60 2.89
C MET A 168 12.11 -20.37 2.97
N GLY A 169 12.56 -19.23 2.46
CA GLY A 169 13.95 -18.81 2.46
C GLY A 169 14.04 -17.29 2.35
N GLY A 170 15.23 -16.75 2.46
CA GLY A 170 15.46 -15.31 2.34
C GLY A 170 14.73 -14.49 3.38
N ASN A 171 14.31 -13.28 3.00
CA ASN A 171 13.65 -12.35 3.89
C ASN A 171 12.31 -12.91 4.40
N TYR A 172 12.26 -13.36 5.63
CA TYR A 172 11.09 -13.90 6.32
C TYR A 172 10.29 -14.98 5.57
N GLY A 173 10.74 -15.44 4.39
CA GLY A 173 10.05 -16.42 3.58
C GLY A 173 8.78 -15.92 2.89
N LEU A 174 8.66 -14.60 2.68
CA LEU A 174 7.45 -13.92 2.17
C LEU A 174 7.17 -14.21 0.69
N TYR A 175 8.22 -14.43 -0.12
CA TYR A 175 8.11 -14.78 -1.53
C TYR A 175 8.16 -16.31 -1.68
N VAL A 176 6.99 -16.96 -1.73
CA VAL A 176 6.91 -18.43 -1.65
C VAL A 176 5.60 -18.99 -2.23
N TYR A 177 5.64 -20.22 -2.72
CA TYR A 177 4.47 -21.06 -2.94
C TYR A 177 4.52 -22.26 -1.98
N LEU A 178 3.76 -22.23 -0.93
CA LEU A 178 3.74 -23.23 0.14
C LEU A 178 2.32 -23.41 0.69
N ASP A 179 1.98 -24.63 1.13
CA ASP A 179 0.65 -24.95 1.69
C ASP A 179 -0.52 -24.57 0.76
N ASP A 180 -0.33 -24.73 -0.56
CA ASP A 180 -1.26 -24.29 -1.61
C ASP A 180 -1.55 -22.78 -1.62
N ILE A 181 -0.70 -21.98 -0.98
CA ILE A 181 -0.76 -20.52 -1.00
C ILE A 181 0.44 -19.98 -1.78
N LEU A 182 0.17 -19.20 -2.82
CA LEU A 182 1.15 -18.38 -3.51
C LEU A 182 1.17 -17.01 -2.82
N SER A 183 2.33 -16.60 -2.32
CA SER A 183 2.60 -15.29 -1.76
C SER A 183 3.65 -14.59 -2.61
N LEU A 184 3.29 -13.48 -3.20
CA LEU A 184 4.12 -12.69 -4.11
C LEU A 184 4.51 -11.38 -3.45
N ASP A 185 5.48 -11.46 -2.53
CA ASP A 185 6.10 -10.31 -1.87
C ASP A 185 7.02 -9.57 -2.83
N GLN A 186 6.88 -8.25 -2.92
CA GLN A 186 7.73 -7.34 -3.70
C GLN A 186 8.16 -7.90 -5.06
N PHE A 187 7.23 -8.54 -5.77
CA PHE A 187 7.49 -9.41 -6.92
C PHE A 187 7.56 -8.69 -8.26
N ILE A 188 7.28 -7.41 -8.31
CA ILE A 188 7.36 -6.58 -9.52
C ILE A 188 8.64 -5.73 -9.51
N PRO A 189 9.28 -5.47 -10.66
CA PRO A 189 10.33 -4.46 -10.73
C PRO A 189 9.79 -3.08 -10.33
N ILE A 190 10.31 -2.50 -9.24
CA ILE A 190 9.83 -1.24 -8.69
C ILE A 190 10.96 -0.20 -8.61
N ILE A 191 10.64 1.06 -8.90
CA ILE A 191 11.59 2.17 -8.82
C ILE A 191 11.77 2.56 -7.34
N PRO A 192 13.00 2.53 -6.79
CA PRO A 192 13.28 3.00 -5.44
C PRO A 192 13.29 4.53 -5.37
N VAL A 193 13.26 5.07 -4.16
CA VAL A 193 13.46 6.51 -3.92
C VAL A 193 14.82 6.96 -4.45
N PHE A 194 14.84 8.16 -5.05
CA PHE A 194 16.05 8.91 -5.33
C PHE A 194 16.17 10.07 -4.33
N ASN A 195 17.29 10.17 -3.65
CA ASN A 195 17.52 11.21 -2.66
C ASN A 195 18.87 11.92 -2.87
N ASN A 196 19.34 12.69 -1.88
CA ASN A 196 20.62 13.40 -1.96
C ASN A 196 21.86 12.50 -2.09
N GLU A 197 21.74 11.21 -1.77
CA GLU A 197 22.79 10.19 -1.88
C GLU A 197 22.70 9.40 -3.20
N GLY A 198 21.62 9.59 -3.96
CA GLY A 198 21.31 8.91 -5.22
C GLY A 198 20.15 7.93 -5.10
N TRP A 199 20.15 6.89 -5.93
CA TRP A 199 19.14 5.82 -5.91
C TRP A 199 19.36 4.90 -4.70
N ASN A 200 18.30 4.63 -3.94
CA ASN A 200 18.34 3.73 -2.79
C ASN A 200 18.31 2.27 -3.26
N VAL A 201 19.49 1.72 -3.52
CA VAL A 201 19.67 0.37 -4.10
C VAL A 201 20.62 -0.51 -3.28
N GLU A 202 20.94 -0.12 -2.05
CA GLU A 202 21.72 -0.91 -1.11
C GLU A 202 21.14 -2.30 -0.89
N ASP A 203 22.01 -3.25 -0.56
CA ASP A 203 21.56 -4.59 -0.19
C ASP A 203 20.80 -4.49 1.14
N PRO A 204 19.53 -4.89 1.20
CA PRO A 204 18.76 -4.80 2.44
C PRO A 204 19.34 -5.72 3.50
N PRO A 205 19.31 -5.32 4.78
CA PRO A 205 19.71 -6.18 5.88
C PRO A 205 18.78 -7.40 5.97
N VAL A 206 19.31 -8.48 6.52
CA VAL A 206 18.50 -9.67 6.82
C VAL A 206 17.55 -9.34 7.97
N ASN A 207 16.28 -9.69 7.87
CA ASN A 207 15.24 -9.47 8.87
C ASN A 207 14.88 -7.99 9.13
N ALA A 208 14.82 -7.20 8.06
CA ALA A 208 14.22 -5.86 8.07
C ALA A 208 13.38 -5.68 6.80
N ASP A 209 12.47 -4.73 6.86
CA ASP A 209 11.68 -4.34 5.71
C ASP A 209 12.57 -3.70 4.65
N MET A 210 12.22 -3.91 3.40
CA MET A 210 13.16 -3.64 2.30
C MET A 210 12.69 -2.54 1.37
N LEU A 211 11.40 -2.21 1.41
CA LEU A 211 10.83 -1.29 0.44
C LEU A 211 11.07 0.15 0.87
N PHE A 212 11.65 0.93 -0.04
CA PHE A 212 11.68 2.37 0.04
C PHE A 212 11.36 2.94 -1.33
N SER A 213 10.12 3.37 -1.54
CA SER A 213 9.57 3.82 -2.83
C SER A 213 8.70 5.04 -2.68
N ASP A 214 8.63 5.84 -3.74
CA ASP A 214 7.68 6.93 -3.85
C ASP A 214 6.24 6.42 -4.08
N GLU A 215 5.27 7.29 -3.83
CA GLU A 215 3.88 7.04 -4.20
C GLU A 215 3.71 6.86 -5.71
N ALA A 216 2.95 5.84 -6.06
CA ALA A 216 2.70 5.48 -7.45
C ALA A 216 1.25 5.02 -7.67
N PHE A 217 0.88 4.89 -8.93
CA PHE A 217 -0.38 4.30 -9.37
C PHE A 217 -0.15 2.97 -10.06
N PHE A 218 -0.93 1.97 -9.68
CA PHE A 218 -0.83 0.61 -10.20
C PHE A 218 -2.12 0.20 -10.93
N ASP A 219 -2.01 -0.18 -12.20
CA ASP A 219 -3.06 -0.79 -13.01
C ASP A 219 -2.58 -2.20 -13.38
N VAL A 220 -3.08 -3.19 -12.65
CA VAL A 220 -2.55 -4.56 -12.71
C VAL A 220 -3.63 -5.52 -13.21
N GLN A 221 -3.34 -6.21 -14.30
CA GLN A 221 -4.18 -7.27 -14.83
C GLN A 221 -3.56 -8.64 -14.55
N VAL A 222 -4.26 -9.48 -13.82
CA VAL A 222 -3.80 -10.82 -13.44
C VAL A 222 -4.59 -11.88 -14.19
N SER A 223 -3.91 -12.67 -15.02
CA SER A 223 -4.43 -13.86 -15.67
C SER A 223 -4.04 -15.10 -14.84
N ALA A 224 -5.01 -15.84 -14.33
CA ALA A 224 -4.76 -16.94 -13.40
C ALA A 224 -5.68 -18.14 -13.65
N PRO A 225 -5.30 -19.35 -13.23
CA PRO A 225 -6.20 -20.51 -13.19
C PRO A 225 -7.50 -20.18 -12.45
N PRO A 226 -8.68 -20.58 -12.98
CA PRO A 226 -9.97 -20.10 -12.47
C PRO A 226 -10.34 -20.64 -11.08
N GLN A 227 -9.63 -21.63 -10.58
CA GLN A 227 -9.84 -22.14 -9.22
C GLN A 227 -9.16 -21.31 -8.12
N LEU A 228 -8.25 -20.40 -8.47
CA LEU A 228 -7.54 -19.56 -7.51
C LEU A 228 -8.45 -18.42 -7.04
N VAL A 229 -8.49 -18.22 -5.74
CA VAL A 229 -8.97 -16.97 -5.15
C VAL A 229 -7.77 -16.04 -5.05
N LEU A 230 -7.87 -14.86 -5.66
CA LEU A 230 -6.83 -13.83 -5.64
C LEU A 230 -7.16 -12.81 -4.56
N ALA A 231 -6.15 -12.35 -3.83
CA ALA A 231 -6.27 -11.32 -2.80
C ALA A 231 -4.99 -10.46 -2.82
N GLY A 232 -5.11 -9.16 -2.60
CA GLY A 232 -3.93 -8.28 -2.63
C GLY A 232 -4.25 -6.80 -2.65
N SER A 233 -3.28 -6.01 -3.03
CA SER A 233 -3.34 -4.55 -3.04
C SER A 233 -4.33 -3.98 -4.05
N GLY A 234 -4.87 -2.79 -3.74
CA GLY A 234 -5.80 -2.07 -4.59
C GLY A 234 -7.23 -2.60 -4.56
N VAL A 235 -8.01 -2.23 -5.55
CA VAL A 235 -9.42 -2.64 -5.68
C VAL A 235 -9.65 -3.38 -6.99
N GLU A 236 -10.40 -4.48 -6.94
CA GLU A 236 -10.86 -5.19 -8.12
C GLU A 236 -11.89 -4.34 -8.87
N VAL A 237 -11.60 -3.97 -10.12
CA VAL A 237 -12.51 -3.17 -10.94
C VAL A 237 -13.16 -3.96 -12.07
N ASN A 238 -12.61 -5.11 -12.43
CA ASN A 238 -13.18 -5.95 -13.51
C ASN A 238 -12.67 -7.39 -13.40
N THR A 239 -13.57 -8.35 -13.61
CA THR A 239 -13.23 -9.77 -13.77
C THR A 239 -13.89 -10.35 -15.01
N THR A 240 -13.11 -11.03 -15.81
CA THR A 240 -13.55 -11.72 -17.03
C THR A 240 -12.94 -13.12 -17.12
N VAL A 241 -13.38 -13.90 -18.11
CA VAL A 241 -12.77 -15.20 -18.43
C VAL A 241 -12.28 -15.16 -19.87
N LYS A 242 -11.00 -15.49 -20.08
CA LYS A 242 -10.38 -15.55 -21.38
C LYS A 242 -9.51 -16.83 -21.48
N ASP A 243 -9.69 -17.60 -22.53
CA ASP A 243 -8.90 -18.82 -22.83
C ASP A 243 -8.85 -19.82 -21.67
N GLY A 244 -9.94 -19.92 -20.86
CA GLY A 244 -10.06 -20.83 -19.73
C GLY A 244 -9.42 -20.32 -18.42
N LYS A 245 -8.80 -19.13 -18.42
CA LYS A 245 -8.29 -18.44 -17.23
C LYS A 245 -9.25 -17.34 -16.80
N GLN A 246 -9.27 -17.04 -15.51
CA GLN A 246 -9.82 -15.79 -15.02
C GLN A 246 -8.83 -14.66 -15.31
N VAL A 247 -9.34 -13.49 -15.63
CA VAL A 247 -8.57 -12.27 -15.83
C VAL A 247 -9.18 -11.19 -14.94
N VAL A 248 -8.44 -10.82 -13.91
CA VAL A 248 -8.86 -9.86 -12.88
C VAL A 248 -8.02 -8.59 -13.04
N ARG A 249 -8.66 -7.42 -13.05
CA ARG A 249 -7.97 -6.13 -13.08
C ARG A 249 -8.12 -5.44 -11.74
N TYR A 250 -7.00 -5.10 -11.15
CA TYR A 250 -6.87 -4.29 -9.96
C TYR A 250 -6.38 -2.89 -10.32
N VAL A 251 -6.84 -1.89 -9.57
CA VAL A 251 -6.28 -0.54 -9.60
C VAL A 251 -5.98 -0.10 -8.19
N GLY A 252 -4.85 0.55 -7.99
CA GLY A 252 -4.41 1.04 -6.69
C GLY A 252 -3.57 2.30 -6.82
N GLY A 253 -3.70 3.19 -5.86
CA GLY A 253 -2.90 4.41 -5.76
C GLY A 253 -3.71 5.64 -5.32
N PRO A 254 -2.99 6.64 -4.74
CA PRO A 254 -1.53 6.61 -4.46
C PRO A 254 -1.17 5.49 -3.49
N GLN A 255 -0.12 4.71 -3.76
CA GLN A 255 0.35 3.63 -2.89
C GLN A 255 1.81 3.26 -3.20
N ARG A 256 2.49 2.57 -2.26
CA ARG A 256 3.93 2.29 -2.31
C ARG A 256 4.29 1.07 -3.14
N ASP A 257 3.44 0.07 -3.13
CA ASP A 257 3.69 -1.25 -3.72
C ASP A 257 2.42 -1.91 -4.26
N PHE A 258 2.58 -3.14 -4.74
CA PHE A 258 1.48 -4.01 -5.11
C PHE A 258 1.80 -5.45 -4.69
N PHE A 259 1.05 -5.96 -3.73
CA PHE A 259 1.12 -7.33 -3.24
C PHE A 259 0.02 -8.20 -3.87
N LEU A 260 0.31 -9.48 -4.08
CA LEU A 260 -0.67 -10.47 -4.54
C LEU A 260 -0.46 -11.82 -3.85
N ALA A 261 -1.53 -12.36 -3.28
CA ALA A 261 -1.60 -13.74 -2.85
C ALA A 261 -2.69 -14.50 -3.60
N ALA A 262 -2.51 -15.81 -3.77
CA ALA A 262 -3.47 -16.66 -4.45
C ALA A 262 -3.53 -18.06 -3.85
N SER A 263 -4.73 -18.59 -3.66
CA SER A 263 -4.94 -19.97 -3.20
C SER A 263 -6.27 -20.54 -3.68
N PRO A 264 -6.37 -21.81 -4.05
CA PRO A 264 -7.64 -22.46 -4.29
C PRO A 264 -8.41 -22.77 -2.98
N LEU A 265 -7.75 -22.59 -1.82
CA LEU A 265 -8.28 -22.95 -0.50
C LEU A 265 -8.82 -21.74 0.27
N PHE A 266 -8.53 -20.51 -0.17
CA PHE A 266 -8.98 -19.31 0.52
C PHE A 266 -10.50 -19.26 0.64
N GLN A 267 -10.93 -19.06 1.89
CA GLN A 267 -12.25 -18.56 2.24
C GLN A 267 -12.11 -17.08 2.60
N SER A 268 -13.18 -16.33 2.53
CA SER A 268 -13.17 -14.92 2.94
C SER A 268 -14.39 -14.52 3.71
N ALA A 269 -14.22 -13.51 4.55
CA ALA A 269 -15.32 -12.81 5.23
C ALA A 269 -15.02 -11.30 5.17
N SER A 270 -16.06 -10.49 5.04
CA SER A 270 -15.91 -9.04 4.90
C SER A 270 -16.82 -8.27 5.85
N ARG A 271 -16.37 -7.06 6.21
CA ARG A 271 -17.20 -6.05 6.90
C ARG A 271 -16.87 -4.66 6.35
N LYS A 272 -17.71 -3.67 6.67
CA LYS A 272 -17.44 -2.26 6.35
C LYS A 272 -17.17 -1.44 7.60
N VAL A 273 -16.22 -0.50 7.49
CA VAL A 273 -15.99 0.58 8.44
C VAL A 273 -15.99 1.88 7.62
N GLY A 274 -16.98 2.72 7.85
CA GLY A 274 -17.21 3.87 6.96
C GLY A 274 -17.40 3.44 5.51
N ASP A 275 -16.61 3.98 4.60
CA ASP A 275 -16.66 3.65 3.18
C ASP A 275 -15.66 2.53 2.79
N THR A 276 -14.82 2.10 3.71
CA THR A 276 -13.84 1.03 3.50
C THR A 276 -14.45 -0.35 3.71
N LYS A 277 -14.27 -1.24 2.75
CA LYS A 277 -14.55 -2.68 2.89
C LYS A 277 -13.28 -3.38 3.35
N ILE A 278 -13.35 -4.07 4.47
CA ILE A 278 -12.28 -4.92 4.99
C ILE A 278 -12.61 -6.36 4.63
N THR A 279 -11.64 -7.10 4.09
CA THR A 279 -11.79 -8.53 3.81
C THR A 279 -10.66 -9.32 4.48
N SER A 280 -11.02 -10.37 5.23
CA SER A 280 -10.07 -11.34 5.76
C SER A 280 -10.12 -12.60 4.90
N TYR A 281 -8.96 -13.05 4.40
CA TYR A 281 -8.76 -14.29 3.64
C TYR A 281 -8.04 -15.31 4.51
N TYR A 282 -8.62 -16.51 4.63
CA TYR A 282 -8.13 -17.56 5.53
C TYR A 282 -8.41 -18.96 4.97
N LEU A 283 -7.76 -19.98 5.50
CA LEU A 283 -8.10 -21.36 5.22
C LEU A 283 -9.27 -21.81 6.09
N GLU A 284 -10.18 -22.65 5.56
CA GLU A 284 -11.39 -23.07 6.28
C GLU A 284 -11.10 -23.69 7.64
N GLU A 285 -10.01 -24.44 7.79
CA GLU A 285 -9.59 -25.01 9.07
C GLU A 285 -9.19 -23.98 10.11
N TYR A 286 -8.86 -22.75 9.68
CA TYR A 286 -8.46 -21.61 10.53
C TYR A 286 -9.49 -20.48 10.57
N ARG A 287 -10.76 -20.82 10.33
CA ARG A 287 -11.88 -19.85 10.29
C ARG A 287 -11.93 -18.93 11.52
N ASP A 288 -11.70 -19.49 12.72
CA ASP A 288 -11.79 -18.69 13.96
C ASP A 288 -10.69 -17.60 13.99
N GLY A 289 -9.48 -17.90 13.54
CA GLY A 289 -8.43 -16.92 13.34
C GLY A 289 -8.81 -15.86 12.29
N GLY A 290 -9.36 -16.28 11.15
CA GLY A 290 -9.81 -15.38 10.11
C GLY A 290 -10.93 -14.41 10.58
N MET A 291 -11.87 -14.91 11.39
CA MET A 291 -12.91 -14.06 11.96
C MET A 291 -12.39 -13.11 13.03
N LEU A 292 -11.41 -13.53 13.84
CA LEU A 292 -10.71 -12.66 14.79
C LEU A 292 -9.99 -11.53 14.07
N VAL A 293 -9.23 -11.85 13.01
CA VAL A 293 -8.53 -10.84 12.19
C VAL A 293 -9.50 -9.82 11.63
N LEU A 294 -10.64 -10.27 11.08
CA LEU A 294 -11.67 -9.36 10.55
C LEU A 294 -12.27 -8.45 11.64
N GLU A 295 -12.49 -8.99 12.84
CA GLU A 295 -13.01 -8.21 13.98
C GLU A 295 -11.97 -7.19 14.44
N THR A 296 -10.73 -7.62 14.64
CA THR A 296 -9.61 -6.77 15.02
C THR A 296 -9.42 -5.64 14.01
N ALA A 297 -9.37 -5.97 12.72
CA ALA A 297 -9.22 -4.99 11.65
C ALA A 297 -10.32 -3.93 11.67
N GLY A 298 -11.56 -4.32 11.92
CA GLY A 298 -12.63 -3.35 12.04
C GLY A 298 -12.44 -2.37 13.19
N HIS A 299 -12.02 -2.85 14.36
CA HIS A 299 -11.79 -1.99 15.52
C HIS A 299 -10.50 -1.17 15.39
N ALA A 300 -9.44 -1.74 14.83
CA ALA A 300 -8.19 -1.00 14.57
C ALA A 300 -8.44 0.14 13.59
N LEU A 301 -9.14 -0.12 12.49
CA LEU A 301 -9.48 0.91 11.51
C LEU A 301 -10.37 2.02 12.13
N GLU A 302 -11.34 1.67 13.00
CA GLU A 302 -12.15 2.64 13.73
C GLU A 302 -11.30 3.52 14.67
N SER A 303 -10.38 2.90 15.44
CA SER A 303 -9.47 3.57 16.37
C SER A 303 -8.52 4.51 15.61
N TYR A 304 -7.82 4.01 14.61
CA TYR A 304 -6.83 4.77 13.86
C TYR A 304 -7.46 5.90 13.01
N ASN A 305 -8.64 5.68 12.46
CA ASN A 305 -9.42 6.76 11.83
C ASN A 305 -9.68 7.93 12.78
N GLN A 306 -9.91 7.66 14.06
CA GLN A 306 -10.15 8.71 15.06
C GLN A 306 -8.86 9.39 15.52
N ARG A 307 -7.75 8.64 15.59
CA ARG A 307 -6.47 9.13 16.09
C ARG A 307 -5.62 9.81 15.03
N PHE A 308 -5.53 9.20 13.85
CA PHE A 308 -4.55 9.59 12.81
C PHE A 308 -5.20 10.25 11.58
N GLY A 309 -6.54 10.26 11.49
CA GLY A 309 -7.27 10.72 10.31
C GLY A 309 -7.82 9.57 9.48
N LEU A 310 -8.81 9.85 8.62
CA LEU A 310 -9.53 8.82 7.89
C LEU A 310 -8.62 8.05 6.93
N TYR A 311 -8.76 6.72 6.93
CA TYR A 311 -8.18 5.83 5.93
C TYR A 311 -8.72 6.17 4.54
N PRO A 312 -7.85 6.43 3.55
CA PRO A 312 -8.29 7.01 2.29
C PRO A 312 -8.81 5.99 1.26
N TYR A 313 -8.63 4.69 1.49
CA TYR A 313 -8.90 3.66 0.49
C TYR A 313 -10.23 2.94 0.72
N THR A 314 -10.83 2.47 -0.38
CA THR A 314 -12.14 1.77 -0.37
C THR A 314 -12.06 0.32 0.05
N GLU A 315 -10.89 -0.31 -0.02
CA GLU A 315 -10.64 -1.71 0.40
C GLU A 315 -9.41 -1.83 1.29
N LEU A 316 -9.41 -2.86 2.16
CA LEU A 316 -8.28 -3.32 2.97
C LEU A 316 -8.38 -4.84 3.11
N ASP A 317 -7.39 -5.55 2.58
CA ASP A 317 -7.35 -7.01 2.58
C ASP A 317 -6.34 -7.55 3.60
N LEU A 318 -6.79 -8.46 4.49
CA LEU A 318 -5.98 -9.16 5.48
C LEU A 318 -5.86 -10.62 5.06
N ILE A 319 -4.66 -11.08 4.77
CA ILE A 319 -4.45 -12.35 4.07
C ILE A 319 -3.56 -13.27 4.89
N SER A 320 -4.01 -14.49 5.18
CA SER A 320 -3.17 -15.50 5.84
C SER A 320 -2.19 -16.11 4.84
N THR A 321 -0.88 -15.98 5.09
CA THR A 321 0.17 -16.53 4.23
C THR A 321 1.24 -17.26 5.03
N PRO A 322 1.95 -18.23 4.44
CA PRO A 322 3.13 -18.82 5.08
C PRO A 322 4.25 -17.78 5.15
N MET A 323 4.82 -17.59 6.35
CA MET A 323 5.99 -16.74 6.59
C MET A 323 6.63 -17.04 7.94
N ASN A 324 7.86 -16.55 8.15
CA ASN A 324 8.60 -16.63 9.41
C ASN A 324 8.48 -15.35 10.25
N ALA A 325 7.84 -14.30 9.75
CA ALA A 325 7.48 -13.09 10.50
C ALA A 325 6.11 -13.22 11.17
N GLY A 326 5.67 -12.21 11.91
CA GLY A 326 4.31 -12.08 12.45
C GLY A 326 3.31 -11.70 11.36
N GLY A 327 3.62 -10.64 10.66
CA GLY A 327 2.90 -10.10 9.51
C GLY A 327 3.86 -9.36 8.57
N MET A 328 3.27 -8.74 7.57
CA MET A 328 3.93 -7.85 6.62
C MET A 328 2.88 -6.90 6.06
N GLU A 329 3.18 -5.64 6.10
CA GLU A 329 2.38 -4.57 5.55
C GLU A 329 2.57 -4.42 4.04
N TYR A 330 1.48 -4.11 3.36
CA TYR A 330 1.45 -3.69 1.96
C TYR A 330 0.40 -2.60 1.77
N SER A 331 0.50 -1.87 0.71
CA SER A 331 -0.49 -0.84 0.38
C SER A 331 -1.89 -1.44 0.23
N SER A 332 -2.85 -0.99 1.04
CA SER A 332 -4.23 -1.48 1.13
C SER A 332 -4.39 -3.00 1.38
N ALA A 333 -3.33 -3.66 1.80
CA ALA A 333 -3.32 -5.07 2.17
C ALA A 333 -2.35 -5.32 3.32
N ALA A 334 -2.52 -6.42 4.03
CA ALA A 334 -1.53 -6.95 4.95
C ALA A 334 -1.56 -8.48 4.92
N SER A 335 -0.40 -9.07 5.01
CA SER A 335 -0.21 -10.50 5.08
C SER A 335 0.09 -10.88 6.54
N LEU A 336 -0.59 -11.89 7.07
CA LEU A 336 -0.42 -12.36 8.44
C LEU A 336 -0.02 -13.83 8.45
N SER A 337 0.94 -14.15 9.31
CA SER A 337 1.50 -15.48 9.38
C SER A 337 0.44 -16.56 9.67
N LEU A 338 0.29 -17.49 8.72
CA LEU A 338 -0.61 -18.64 8.84
C LEU A 338 -0.37 -19.44 10.13
N TYR A 339 0.86 -19.43 10.65
CA TYR A 339 1.24 -20.09 11.89
C TYR A 339 0.37 -19.65 13.08
N TYR A 340 0.01 -18.37 13.18
CA TYR A 340 -0.76 -17.83 14.30
C TYR A 340 -2.26 -18.01 14.17
N TYR A 341 -2.76 -18.40 13.01
CA TYR A 341 -4.18 -18.77 12.83
C TYR A 341 -4.51 -20.13 13.45
N ASN A 342 -3.50 -20.98 13.69
CA ASN A 342 -3.69 -22.31 14.25
C ASN A 342 -3.77 -22.25 15.79
N PRO A 343 -4.95 -22.55 16.41
CA PRO A 343 -5.11 -22.48 17.86
C PRO A 343 -4.29 -23.51 18.64
N ASP A 344 -3.81 -24.57 17.97
CA ASP A 344 -3.01 -25.62 18.60
C ASP A 344 -1.53 -25.22 18.77
N HIS A 345 -1.08 -24.15 18.11
CA HIS A 345 0.26 -23.61 18.29
C HIS A 345 0.32 -22.76 19.57
N ASN A 346 1.05 -23.17 20.51
CA ASN A 346 0.95 -22.93 21.95
C ASN A 346 1.57 -21.64 22.48
N LEU A 347 1.22 -20.46 21.99
CA LEU A 347 1.80 -19.19 22.46
C LEU A 347 0.75 -18.13 22.82
N GLY A 348 -0.46 -18.53 23.24
CA GLY A 348 -1.55 -17.55 23.42
C GLY A 348 -1.96 -16.94 22.08
N ASN A 349 -1.99 -17.74 21.06
CA ASN A 349 -1.87 -17.43 19.65
C ASN A 349 -2.90 -16.43 19.13
N LEU A 350 -4.13 -16.53 19.57
CA LEU A 350 -5.17 -15.60 19.11
C LEU A 350 -4.92 -14.17 19.63
N THR A 351 -4.35 -14.03 20.84
CA THR A 351 -3.95 -12.71 21.36
C THR A 351 -2.78 -12.14 20.58
N PHE A 352 -1.81 -12.99 20.19
CA PHE A 352 -0.70 -12.55 19.35
C PHE A 352 -1.17 -12.21 17.93
N LEU A 353 -2.05 -13.03 17.34
CA LEU A 353 -2.65 -12.74 16.04
C LEU A 353 -3.43 -11.43 16.04
N GLU A 354 -4.15 -11.12 17.14
CA GLU A 354 -4.82 -9.83 17.31
C GLU A 354 -3.81 -8.67 17.30
N SER A 355 -2.70 -8.81 18.04
CA SER A 355 -1.69 -7.75 18.10
C SER A 355 -1.01 -7.54 16.76
N VAL A 356 -0.68 -8.61 16.04
CA VAL A 356 -0.13 -8.53 14.68
C VAL A 356 -1.12 -7.85 13.74
N ALA A 357 -2.39 -8.28 13.73
CA ALA A 357 -3.39 -7.67 12.86
C ALA A 357 -3.56 -6.17 13.11
N ALA A 358 -3.56 -5.73 14.38
CA ALA A 358 -3.64 -4.30 14.70
C ALA A 358 -2.37 -3.55 14.29
N HIS A 359 -1.20 -4.18 14.40
CA HIS A 359 0.09 -3.66 13.99
C HIS A 359 0.14 -3.44 12.46
N GLU A 360 -0.14 -4.44 11.66
CA GLU A 360 -0.12 -4.33 10.20
C GLU A 360 -1.14 -3.31 9.66
N ILE A 361 -2.23 -3.09 10.39
CA ILE A 361 -3.20 -2.05 10.01
C ILE A 361 -2.69 -0.65 10.34
N ALA A 362 -1.88 -0.47 11.38
CA ALA A 362 -1.29 0.83 11.68
C ALA A 362 -0.30 1.29 10.59
N HIS A 363 0.40 0.36 9.95
CA HIS A 363 1.23 0.63 8.76
C HIS A 363 0.44 1.19 7.57
N GLN A 364 -0.89 1.10 7.56
CA GLN A 364 -1.68 1.78 6.54
C GLN A 364 -1.63 3.31 6.67
N TRP A 365 -1.17 3.84 7.81
CA TRP A 365 -0.81 5.25 8.01
C TRP A 365 0.71 5.44 7.96
N PHE A 366 1.47 4.69 8.77
CA PHE A 366 2.92 4.79 8.94
C PHE A 366 3.61 3.69 8.13
N PHE A 367 3.72 3.83 6.88
CA PHE A 367 4.27 3.13 5.74
C PHE A 367 3.50 3.51 4.48
N ASN A 368 2.21 3.14 4.35
CA ASN A 368 1.47 3.35 3.10
C ASN A 368 1.20 4.84 2.83
N GLN A 369 0.64 5.58 3.79
CA GLN A 369 0.37 7.00 3.61
C GLN A 369 1.61 7.88 3.87
N ILE A 370 2.40 7.55 4.89
CA ILE A 370 3.62 8.26 5.23
C ILE A 370 4.76 7.26 5.18
N MET A 371 5.64 7.42 4.19
CA MET A 371 6.84 6.59 4.08
C MET A 371 7.96 7.17 4.92
N SER A 372 8.71 6.32 5.59
CA SER A 372 10.04 6.63 6.13
C SER A 372 11.06 5.64 5.56
N ASP A 373 12.34 5.95 5.68
CA ASP A 373 13.38 4.99 5.27
C ASP A 373 13.46 3.86 6.29
N GLN A 374 12.84 2.73 5.98
CA GLN A 374 12.75 1.56 6.86
C GLN A 374 14.13 0.95 7.16
N ILE A 375 15.12 1.17 6.29
CA ILE A 375 16.47 0.65 6.45
C ILE A 375 17.31 1.58 7.34
N GLU A 376 17.23 2.89 7.11
CA GLU A 376 18.04 3.88 7.82
C GLU A 376 17.40 4.36 9.12
N GLU A 377 16.07 4.42 9.18
CA GLU A 377 15.30 4.91 10.35
C GLU A 377 14.16 3.94 10.74
N PRO A 378 14.43 2.65 11.02
CA PRO A 378 13.38 1.64 11.30
C PRO A 378 12.51 1.99 12.51
N TRP A 379 13.00 2.82 13.43
CA TRP A 379 12.26 3.26 14.61
C TRP A 379 11.05 4.15 14.26
N LEU A 380 11.16 4.94 13.18
CA LEU A 380 10.11 5.88 12.78
C LEU A 380 8.92 5.15 12.14
N ASP A 381 9.16 3.95 11.63
CA ASP A 381 8.14 3.04 11.14
C ASP A 381 7.70 2.08 12.25
N GLU A 382 8.48 1.09 12.55
CA GLU A 382 8.14 -0.04 13.39
C GLU A 382 7.87 0.30 14.86
N SER A 383 8.70 1.18 15.44
CA SER A 383 8.48 1.56 16.84
C SER A 383 7.24 2.44 17.02
N LEU A 384 6.95 3.30 16.04
CA LEU A 384 5.74 4.11 16.02
C LEU A 384 4.50 3.24 15.86
N VAL A 385 4.54 2.28 14.94
CA VAL A 385 3.44 1.33 14.70
C VAL A 385 3.23 0.42 15.91
N GLN A 386 4.29 0.00 16.56
CA GLN A 386 4.18 -0.76 17.83
C GLN A 386 3.51 0.08 18.92
N TYR A 387 3.77 1.38 18.96
CA TYR A 387 3.06 2.29 19.87
C TYR A 387 1.60 2.50 19.44
N ALA A 388 1.31 2.65 18.16
CA ALA A 388 -0.05 2.72 17.62
C ALA A 388 -0.86 1.46 17.97
N THR A 389 -0.23 0.28 17.97
CA THR A 389 -0.85 -0.97 18.42
C THR A 389 -1.24 -0.91 19.89
N TYR A 390 -0.43 -0.31 20.76
CA TYR A 390 -0.81 -0.05 22.16
C TYR A 390 -2.04 0.86 22.25
N LEU A 391 -2.09 1.92 21.45
CA LEU A 391 -3.24 2.83 21.42
C LEU A 391 -4.54 2.11 21.00
N TYR A 392 -4.46 1.14 20.06
CA TYR A 392 -5.57 0.25 19.74
C TYR A 392 -6.06 -0.53 20.98
N TYR A 393 -5.14 -1.09 21.76
CA TYR A 393 -5.51 -1.82 22.99
C TYR A 393 -6.14 -0.90 24.05
N VAL A 394 -5.66 0.33 24.18
CA VAL A 394 -6.26 1.35 25.06
C VAL A 394 -7.69 1.64 24.63
N ASP A 395 -7.94 1.87 23.36
CA ASP A 395 -9.28 2.20 22.83
C ASP A 395 -10.25 1.03 22.94
N ARG A 396 -9.75 -0.18 22.70
CA ARG A 396 -10.60 -1.37 22.71
C ARG A 396 -10.88 -1.90 24.10
N TYR A 397 -9.90 -1.90 24.99
CA TYR A 397 -9.96 -2.60 26.28
C TYR A 397 -9.75 -1.70 27.49
N GLY A 398 -9.36 -0.44 27.29
CA GLY A 398 -9.00 0.53 28.31
C GLY A 398 -7.56 0.38 28.81
N GLU A 399 -6.96 1.45 29.33
CA GLU A 399 -5.56 1.55 29.75
C GLU A 399 -5.11 0.39 30.67
N ASN A 400 -5.88 0.07 31.71
CA ASN A 400 -5.52 -1.01 32.65
C ASN A 400 -5.35 -2.40 32.00
N ASN A 401 -6.03 -2.64 30.85
CA ASN A 401 -5.93 -3.90 30.13
C ASN A 401 -4.84 -3.86 29.05
N ALA A 402 -4.40 -2.65 28.67
CA ALA A 402 -3.29 -2.43 27.74
C ALA A 402 -1.91 -2.56 28.43
N GLU A 403 -1.81 -2.49 29.78
CA GLU A 403 -0.55 -2.62 30.53
C GLU A 403 0.23 -3.88 30.16
N GLY A 404 -0.45 -5.01 29.93
CA GLY A 404 0.20 -6.26 29.52
C GLY A 404 0.91 -6.18 28.15
N PHE A 405 0.49 -5.28 27.29
CA PHE A 405 1.18 -5.03 26.03
C PHE A 405 2.48 -4.25 26.25
N VAL A 406 2.46 -3.25 27.12
CA VAL A 406 3.66 -2.50 27.54
C VAL A 406 4.67 -3.42 28.25
N ASP A 407 4.19 -4.34 29.09
CA ASP A 407 5.05 -5.36 29.72
C ASP A 407 5.80 -6.20 28.67
N SER A 408 5.22 -6.45 27.51
CA SER A 408 5.87 -7.18 26.42
C SER A 408 7.06 -6.42 25.83
N TRP A 409 7.03 -5.09 25.80
CA TRP A 409 8.15 -4.25 25.36
C TRP A 409 9.34 -4.36 26.29
N TYR A 410 9.10 -4.26 27.60
CA TYR A 410 10.14 -4.47 28.61
C TYR A 410 10.72 -5.88 28.55
N GLN A 411 9.89 -6.91 28.36
CA GLN A 411 10.36 -8.29 28.22
C GLN A 411 11.23 -8.50 26.98
N ARG A 412 10.95 -7.83 25.88
CA ARG A 412 11.80 -7.85 24.68
C ARG A 412 13.14 -7.16 24.96
N TRP A 413 13.10 -5.96 25.54
CA TRP A 413 14.28 -5.17 25.84
C TRP A 413 15.18 -5.84 26.89
N ASP A 414 14.62 -6.52 27.89
CA ASP A 414 15.37 -7.28 28.91
C ASP A 414 16.19 -8.43 28.32
N ASN A 415 15.93 -8.85 27.08
CA ASN A 415 16.67 -9.92 26.41
C ASN A 415 18.03 -9.47 25.86
N VAL A 416 18.30 -8.16 25.78
CA VAL A 416 19.61 -7.61 25.41
C VAL A 416 20.30 -7.02 26.63
N ASP A 417 21.64 -6.91 26.58
CA ASP A 417 22.36 -6.13 27.58
C ASP A 417 21.88 -4.67 27.44
N MET A 418 21.01 -4.26 28.36
CA MET A 418 20.28 -2.98 28.34
C MET A 418 21.19 -1.74 28.40
N ALA A 419 22.39 -1.82 27.83
CA ALA A 419 23.19 -0.66 27.52
C ALA A 419 22.34 0.31 26.65
N SER A 420 22.55 1.58 26.83
CA SER A 420 21.92 2.66 26.10
C SER A 420 22.22 2.57 24.60
N MET A 421 21.64 1.57 23.89
CA MET A 421 21.73 1.50 22.43
C MET A 421 20.65 2.41 21.87
N PRO A 422 21.00 3.39 21.01
CA PRO A 422 20.02 4.28 20.41
C PRO A 422 19.05 3.49 19.54
N ILE A 423 17.81 3.98 19.45
CA ILE A 423 16.79 3.38 18.57
C ILE A 423 16.91 3.87 17.12
N GLY A 424 17.60 4.98 16.89
CA GLY A 424 17.74 5.64 15.58
C GLY A 424 18.96 5.19 14.78
N LEU A 425 19.44 3.96 15.00
CA LEU A 425 20.48 3.38 14.16
C LEU A 425 19.86 2.71 12.92
N PRO A 426 20.58 2.68 11.79
CA PRO A 426 20.20 1.86 10.64
C PRO A 426 20.01 0.38 11.03
N ALA A 427 19.08 -0.31 10.37
CA ALA A 427 18.78 -1.72 10.62
C ALA A 427 20.03 -2.61 10.57
N ALA A 428 20.96 -2.33 9.64
CA ALA A 428 22.22 -3.04 9.51
C ALA A 428 23.21 -2.84 10.68
N ALA A 429 23.00 -1.84 11.52
CA ALA A 429 23.84 -1.60 12.70
C ALA A 429 23.48 -2.48 13.90
N TYR A 430 22.29 -3.08 13.90
CA TYR A 430 21.85 -4.04 14.90
C TYR A 430 22.24 -5.46 14.46
N ASN A 431 22.61 -6.32 15.40
CA ASN A 431 22.71 -7.74 15.11
C ASN A 431 21.33 -8.43 15.23
N GLU A 432 21.26 -9.71 14.84
CA GLU A 432 20.00 -10.49 14.81
C GLU A 432 19.29 -10.55 16.21
N ASP A 433 20.06 -10.49 17.31
CA ASP A 433 19.52 -10.53 18.69
C ASP A 433 19.13 -9.13 19.19
N GLU A 434 19.53 -8.05 18.54
CA GLU A 434 19.35 -6.66 18.99
C GLU A 434 18.18 -5.95 18.29
N TYR A 435 17.98 -6.17 16.99
CA TYR A 435 16.97 -5.46 16.21
C TYR A 435 15.58 -5.52 16.85
N GLY A 436 15.03 -6.72 17.06
CA GLY A 436 13.72 -6.91 17.66
C GLY A 436 13.58 -6.29 19.06
N PRO A 437 14.50 -6.57 20.03
CA PRO A 437 14.48 -5.92 21.34
C PRO A 437 14.58 -4.39 21.30
N ILE A 438 15.35 -3.81 20.41
CA ILE A 438 15.54 -2.36 20.36
C ILE A 438 14.38 -1.69 19.62
N VAL A 439 14.07 -2.11 18.40
CA VAL A 439 13.06 -1.45 17.57
C VAL A 439 11.64 -1.71 18.09
N TYR A 440 11.31 -2.96 18.48
CA TYR A 440 9.96 -3.34 18.96
C TYR A 440 9.83 -3.38 20.49
N GLY A 441 10.90 -3.16 21.24
CA GLY A 441 10.88 -3.12 22.71
C GLY A 441 11.21 -1.74 23.24
N ARG A 442 12.45 -1.25 23.04
CA ARG A 442 12.88 0.06 23.51
C ARG A 442 12.23 1.21 22.72
N GLY A 443 12.04 1.03 21.40
CA GLY A 443 11.48 2.05 20.53
C GLY A 443 10.11 2.55 20.96
N PRO A 444 9.09 1.70 21.17
CA PRO A 444 7.79 2.17 21.63
C PRO A 444 7.81 2.82 23.01
N LEU A 445 8.80 2.51 23.88
CA LEU A 445 8.98 3.21 25.16
C LEU A 445 9.43 4.67 24.97
N PHE A 446 10.13 4.99 23.87
CA PHE A 446 10.42 6.37 23.50
C PHE A 446 9.13 7.15 23.22
N PHE A 447 8.18 6.57 22.48
CA PHE A 447 6.90 7.22 22.19
C PHE A 447 6.05 7.39 23.45
N ALA A 448 6.10 6.43 24.39
CA ALA A 448 5.47 6.55 25.69
C ALA A 448 6.07 7.71 26.51
N GLU A 449 7.40 7.86 26.51
CA GLU A 449 8.07 8.97 27.20
C GLU A 449 7.79 10.31 26.51
N LEU A 450 7.73 10.34 25.17
CA LEU A 450 7.35 11.52 24.40
C LEU A 450 5.93 11.97 24.75
N GLU A 451 4.95 11.07 24.74
CA GLU A 451 3.57 11.38 25.14
C GLU A 451 3.51 11.89 26.57
N GLN A 452 4.21 11.24 27.51
CA GLN A 452 4.28 11.70 28.90
C GLN A 452 4.85 13.13 29.00
N GLN A 453 5.87 13.45 28.21
CA GLN A 453 6.55 14.75 28.25
C GLN A 453 5.71 15.89 27.66
N ILE A 454 5.05 15.64 26.50
CA ILE A 454 4.26 16.68 25.80
C ILE A 454 2.78 16.68 26.22
N GLY A 455 2.29 15.61 26.82
CA GLY A 455 0.90 15.38 27.21
C GLY A 455 0.06 14.75 26.10
N GLU A 456 -0.96 13.98 26.50
CA GLU A 456 -1.83 13.22 25.61
C GLU A 456 -2.49 14.06 24.51
N ASP A 457 -2.98 15.26 24.84
CA ASP A 457 -3.64 16.14 23.85
C ASP A 457 -2.67 16.54 22.73
N ASN A 458 -1.44 16.98 23.07
CA ASN A 458 -0.42 17.36 22.12
C ASN A 458 0.08 16.14 21.33
N PHE A 459 0.19 14.97 21.97
CA PHE A 459 0.61 13.75 21.27
C PHE A 459 -0.43 13.29 20.23
N ASN A 460 -1.70 13.35 20.57
CA ASN A 460 -2.77 13.04 19.62
C ASN A 460 -2.85 14.10 18.48
N GLU A 461 -2.57 15.38 18.75
CA GLU A 461 -2.44 16.42 17.74
C GLU A 461 -1.24 16.14 16.82
N LEU A 462 -0.07 15.86 17.40
CA LEU A 462 1.14 15.49 16.65
C LEU A 462 0.91 14.36 15.64
N LEU A 463 0.26 13.26 16.03
CA LEU A 463 0.05 12.15 15.12
C LEU A 463 -0.93 12.46 13.98
N ARG A 464 -1.91 13.35 14.22
CA ARG A 464 -2.79 13.84 13.15
C ARG A 464 -2.07 14.77 12.21
N ASP A 465 -1.34 15.75 12.76
CA ASP A 465 -0.58 16.72 11.97
C ASP A 465 0.50 16.02 11.16
N TYR A 466 1.17 15.00 11.74
CA TYR A 466 2.12 14.16 11.03
C TYR A 466 1.48 13.45 9.84
N THR A 467 0.27 12.90 10.04
CA THR A 467 -0.47 12.27 8.94
C THR A 467 -0.92 13.29 7.90
N ASP A 468 -1.40 14.44 8.30
CA ASP A 468 -1.93 15.44 7.37
C ASP A 468 -0.82 16.14 6.57
N GLU A 469 0.35 16.40 7.20
CA GLU A 469 1.48 17.10 6.56
C GLU A 469 2.27 16.20 5.62
N TYR A 470 2.50 14.93 6.01
CA TYR A 470 3.35 14.00 5.24
C TYR A 470 2.57 12.96 4.45
N ARG A 471 1.24 13.07 4.39
CA ARG A 471 0.40 12.14 3.64
C ARG A 471 0.84 12.01 2.18
N TRP A 472 1.09 10.78 1.75
CA TRP A 472 1.61 10.40 0.45
C TRP A 472 2.98 11.01 0.12
N GLY A 473 3.72 11.36 1.15
CA GLY A 473 5.10 11.83 1.08
C GLY A 473 6.04 10.92 1.86
N ILE A 474 7.26 11.41 2.02
CA ILE A 474 8.32 10.77 2.79
C ILE A 474 8.65 11.70 3.95
N ALA A 475 8.76 11.15 5.16
CA ALA A 475 9.16 11.88 6.35
C ALA A 475 10.42 11.25 6.96
N THR A 476 11.29 12.09 7.51
CA THR A 476 12.48 11.68 8.26
C THR A 476 12.26 11.82 9.77
N GLY A 477 13.12 11.20 10.56
CA GLY A 477 13.13 11.40 12.01
C GLY A 477 13.38 12.86 12.41
N ALA A 478 14.08 13.64 11.60
CA ALA A 478 14.27 15.07 11.81
C ALA A 478 12.97 15.87 11.58
N ASP A 479 12.18 15.49 10.59
CA ASP A 479 10.86 16.08 10.32
C ASP A 479 9.90 15.78 11.46
N PHE A 480 9.83 14.52 11.89
CA PHE A 480 9.01 14.12 13.04
C PHE A 480 9.38 14.89 14.32
N LYS A 481 10.69 15.04 14.61
CA LYS A 481 11.18 15.83 15.75
C LYS A 481 10.73 17.29 15.64
N THR A 482 10.91 17.90 14.47
CA THR A 482 10.55 19.30 14.23
C THR A 482 9.07 19.53 14.48
N LEU A 483 8.21 18.68 13.92
CA LEU A 483 6.77 18.76 14.12
C LEU A 483 6.39 18.56 15.59
N ALA A 484 7.03 17.62 16.30
CA ALA A 484 6.77 17.40 17.72
C ALA A 484 7.14 18.62 18.58
N GLU A 485 8.27 19.28 18.29
CA GLU A 485 8.70 20.53 18.96
C GLU A 485 7.74 21.71 18.67
N GLU A 486 7.24 21.82 17.46
CA GLU A 486 6.24 22.83 17.07
C GLU A 486 4.91 22.59 17.78
N THR A 487 4.40 21.36 17.80
CA THR A 487 3.14 20.99 18.44
C THR A 487 3.15 21.26 19.94
N CYS A 488 4.24 20.90 20.64
CA CYS A 488 4.33 21.17 22.09
C CYS A 488 4.83 22.59 22.45
N ALA A 489 5.33 23.35 21.47
CA ALA A 489 6.07 24.59 21.68
C ALA A 489 7.22 24.41 22.71
N CYS A 490 7.95 23.31 22.65
CA CYS A 490 8.97 22.92 23.62
C CYS A 490 10.23 22.36 22.93
N ASP A 491 11.36 22.30 23.64
CA ASP A 491 12.63 21.71 23.16
C ASP A 491 12.67 20.23 23.52
N LEU A 492 12.66 19.36 22.53
CA LEU A 492 12.73 17.91 22.67
C LEU A 492 14.13 17.34 22.37
N THR A 493 15.10 18.21 22.05
CA THR A 493 16.49 17.78 21.79
C THR A 493 17.05 16.86 22.87
N PRO A 494 16.88 17.12 24.19
CA PRO A 494 17.40 16.20 25.21
C PRO A 494 16.76 14.81 25.18
N LEU A 495 15.47 14.72 24.84
CA LEU A 495 14.76 13.43 24.73
C LEU A 495 15.27 12.64 23.52
N PHE A 496 15.35 13.28 22.36
CA PHE A 496 15.84 12.65 21.12
C PHE A 496 17.31 12.24 21.25
N ASP A 497 18.15 13.09 21.86
CA ASP A 497 19.55 12.74 22.13
C ASP A 497 19.68 11.50 23.01
N GLN A 498 18.83 11.35 24.02
CA GLN A 498 18.87 10.21 24.96
C GLN A 498 18.38 8.90 24.33
N TRP A 499 17.40 8.94 23.44
CA TRP A 499 16.72 7.75 22.95
C TRP A 499 17.09 7.38 21.51
N VAL A 500 17.15 8.40 20.64
CA VAL A 500 17.29 8.19 19.21
C VAL A 500 18.75 8.24 18.77
N TYR A 501 19.55 9.22 19.25
CA TYR A 501 20.89 9.48 18.70
C TYR A 501 22.06 9.03 19.57
N GLN A 502 21.86 8.73 20.87
CA GLN A 502 22.96 8.38 21.80
C GLN A 502 22.73 7.09 22.59
#